data_de4172e8aa90546ef2ea93338c3c80c1
#
_entry.id   de4172e8aa90546ef2ea93338c3c80c1
#
_cell.length_a   1.000
_cell.length_b   1.000
_cell.length_c   1.000
_cell.angle_alpha   90.00
_cell.angle_beta   90.00
_cell.angle_gamma   90.00
#
_symmetry.space_group_name_H-M   'P 1'
#
loop_
_entity.id
_entity.type
_entity.pdbx_description
1 polymer ?
#
loop_
_entity_poly.entity_id
_entity_poly.type
_entity_poly.pdbx_seq_one_letter_code
_entity_poly.pdbx_strand_id
1 'polypeptide(L)'
;MIGYGASSWIALGEPGDLGAITLRHPGDPARAAWRIRLRAGQALGASAAAGQTFVVGGETFSHLIDPLSGEPAPLERAAVVVAPSAAEADGLDNTLCLLPPAEALALVATRPGVEAAVWDGARWQVSAGWTGSEAPAAE
;
A
#
# COMPACT_ATOMS: atom_id res chain seq x y z
N MET A 1 -1.49 4.06 -18.48
CA MET A 1 -1.26 4.16 -17.02
C MET A 1 -0.50 5.43 -16.71
N ILE A 2 -0.88 6.15 -15.66
CA ILE A 2 -0.17 7.33 -15.16
C ILE A 2 0.28 7.00 -13.74
N GLY A 3 1.58 7.19 -13.44
CA GLY A 3 2.13 7.08 -12.10
C GLY A 3 2.54 8.46 -11.59
N TYR A 4 2.29 8.72 -10.30
CA TYR A 4 2.72 9.93 -9.62
C TYR A 4 3.67 9.53 -8.47
N GLY A 5 4.93 9.92 -8.61
CA GLY A 5 5.97 9.47 -7.70
C GLY A 5 6.16 7.95 -7.74
N ALA A 6 6.46 7.37 -6.58
CA ALA A 6 6.62 5.92 -6.41
C ALA A 6 5.49 5.29 -5.58
N SER A 7 4.41 6.03 -5.30
CA SER A 7 3.35 5.64 -4.37
C SER A 7 1.96 5.53 -4.98
N SER A 8 1.69 6.20 -6.11
CA SER A 8 0.32 6.27 -6.63
C SER A 8 0.29 6.05 -8.14
N TRP A 9 -0.67 5.25 -8.62
CA TRP A 9 -0.87 4.94 -10.04
C TRP A 9 -2.36 4.91 -10.38
N ILE A 10 -2.70 5.34 -11.57
CA ILE A 10 -4.04 5.22 -12.14
C ILE A 10 -3.98 4.58 -13.52
N ALA A 11 -4.89 3.65 -13.75
CA ALA A 11 -5.07 2.97 -15.03
C ALA A 11 -6.12 3.69 -15.86
N LEU A 12 -5.69 4.46 -16.86
CA LEU A 12 -6.54 5.11 -17.84
C LEU A 12 -6.41 4.40 -19.19
N GLY A 13 -7.53 4.09 -19.86
CA GLY A 13 -7.54 3.46 -21.18
C GLY A 13 -8.17 2.07 -21.22
N GLU A 14 -8.04 1.39 -22.36
CA GLU A 14 -8.63 0.07 -22.61
C GLU A 14 -7.94 -1.04 -21.78
N PRO A 15 -8.71 -2.08 -21.38
CA PRO A 15 -8.13 -3.25 -20.72
C PRO A 15 -7.16 -3.98 -21.67
N GLY A 16 -5.94 -4.26 -21.22
CA GLY A 16 -4.98 -5.10 -21.94
C GLY A 16 -3.58 -4.49 -22.07
N ASP A 17 -3.45 -3.19 -22.26
CA ASP A 17 -2.16 -2.50 -22.46
C ASP A 17 -1.52 -1.91 -21.20
N LEU A 18 -2.17 -2.10 -20.07
CA LEU A 18 -1.70 -1.57 -18.79
C LEU A 18 -0.71 -2.57 -18.19
N GLY A 19 0.57 -2.28 -18.27
CA GLY A 19 1.64 -3.11 -17.71
C GLY A 19 1.39 -3.49 -16.25
N ALA A 20 2.22 -4.36 -15.70
CA ALA A 20 2.17 -4.69 -14.28
C ALA A 20 3.01 -3.70 -13.48
N ILE A 21 2.50 -3.27 -12.33
CA ILE A 21 3.24 -2.51 -11.31
C ILE A 21 3.91 -3.53 -10.41
N THR A 22 5.23 -3.41 -10.23
CA THR A 22 5.98 -4.23 -9.29
C THR A 22 6.32 -3.38 -8.07
N LEU A 23 5.85 -3.79 -6.91
CA LEU A 23 6.14 -3.13 -5.64
C LEU A 23 7.26 -3.84 -4.91
N ARG A 24 8.13 -3.08 -4.24
CA ARG A 24 9.21 -3.59 -3.42
C ARG A 24 8.69 -4.09 -2.07
N HIS A 25 9.40 -5.06 -1.50
CA HIS A 25 9.09 -5.56 -0.16
C HIS A 25 9.51 -4.54 0.90
N PRO A 26 8.63 -4.16 1.85
CA PRO A 26 8.92 -3.09 2.81
C PRO A 26 10.09 -3.43 3.76
N GLY A 27 10.28 -4.69 4.10
CA GLY A 27 11.40 -5.14 4.95
C GLY A 27 12.67 -5.50 4.19
N ASP A 28 12.64 -5.55 2.85
CA ASP A 28 13.80 -5.83 2.00
C ASP A 28 13.61 -5.20 0.60
N PRO A 29 14.07 -3.97 0.39
CA PRO A 29 13.88 -3.27 -0.88
C PRO A 29 14.55 -3.91 -2.10
N ALA A 30 15.45 -4.88 -1.91
CA ALA A 30 16.02 -5.64 -3.01
C ALA A 30 15.05 -6.69 -3.57
N ARG A 31 14.06 -7.10 -2.76
CA ARG A 31 13.02 -8.05 -3.16
C ARG A 31 11.78 -7.33 -3.66
N ALA A 32 11.13 -7.94 -4.62
CA ALA A 32 9.76 -7.57 -5.00
C ALA A 32 8.77 -8.24 -4.04
N ALA A 33 7.71 -7.52 -3.66
CA ALA A 33 6.62 -8.06 -2.85
C ALA A 33 5.46 -8.48 -3.75
N TRP A 34 4.96 -7.54 -4.54
CA TRP A 34 3.74 -7.71 -5.31
C TRP A 34 3.93 -7.34 -6.77
N ARG A 35 3.24 -8.06 -7.63
CA ARG A 35 3.02 -7.71 -9.03
C ARG A 35 1.53 -7.53 -9.25
N ILE A 36 1.11 -6.31 -9.58
CA ILE A 36 -0.29 -5.91 -9.64
C ILE A 36 -0.61 -5.41 -11.04
N ARG A 37 -1.71 -5.93 -11.61
CA ARG A 37 -2.29 -5.43 -12.86
C ARG A 37 -3.58 -4.70 -12.53
N LEU A 38 -3.62 -3.40 -12.82
CA LEU A 38 -4.83 -2.61 -12.69
C LEU A 38 -5.74 -2.82 -13.91
N ARG A 39 -7.03 -2.82 -13.67
CA ARG A 39 -8.06 -2.70 -14.72
C ARG A 39 -8.25 -1.22 -15.05
N ALA A 40 -8.80 -0.95 -16.23
CA ALA A 40 -9.19 0.42 -16.58
C ALA A 40 -10.12 1.02 -15.51
N GLY A 41 -9.84 2.24 -15.08
CA GLY A 41 -10.56 2.94 -14.03
C GLY A 41 -10.13 2.59 -12.60
N GLN A 42 -9.22 1.64 -12.41
CA GLN A 42 -8.64 1.38 -11.09
C GLN A 42 -7.40 2.23 -10.84
N ALA A 43 -7.20 2.52 -9.57
CA ALA A 43 -5.99 3.16 -9.06
C ALA A 43 -5.32 2.29 -8.00
N LEU A 44 -4.04 2.50 -7.80
CA LEU A 44 -3.24 1.86 -6.77
C LEU A 44 -2.55 2.94 -5.94
N GLY A 45 -2.65 2.82 -4.62
CA GLY A 45 -1.85 3.53 -3.65
C GLY A 45 -0.93 2.56 -2.91
N ALA A 46 0.27 2.99 -2.55
CA ALA A 46 1.20 2.20 -1.77
C ALA A 46 1.97 3.10 -0.79
N SER A 47 1.87 2.79 0.47
CA SER A 47 2.54 3.50 1.55
C SER A 47 3.36 2.56 2.42
N ALA A 48 4.46 3.07 2.95
CA ALA A 48 5.28 2.39 3.95
C ALA A 48 5.72 3.40 5.01
N ALA A 49 5.52 3.06 6.27
CA ALA A 49 5.85 3.95 7.39
C ALA A 49 7.34 4.33 7.44
N ALA A 50 8.23 3.42 6.99
CA ALA A 50 9.66 3.69 6.83
C ALA A 50 10.02 4.39 5.52
N GLY A 51 9.04 4.70 4.64
CA GLY A 51 9.30 5.33 3.33
C GLY A 51 9.89 6.74 3.45
N GLN A 52 9.45 7.48 4.48
CA GLN A 52 10.03 8.75 4.91
C GLN A 52 10.09 8.75 6.44
N THR A 53 11.21 9.20 6.98
CA THR A 53 11.42 9.21 8.42
C THR A 53 12.08 10.50 8.87
N PHE A 54 11.95 10.80 10.17
CA PHE A 54 12.67 11.87 10.84
C PHE A 54 13.28 11.36 12.14
N VAL A 55 14.29 12.05 12.64
CA VAL A 55 15.02 11.67 13.85
C VAL A 55 14.86 12.73 14.92
N VAL A 56 14.42 12.32 16.10
CA VAL A 56 14.30 13.20 17.28
C VAL A 56 14.94 12.49 18.46
N GLY A 57 15.89 13.14 19.12
CA GLY A 57 16.57 12.58 20.30
C GLY A 57 17.35 11.30 20.04
N GLY A 58 17.72 11.00 18.78
CA GLY A 58 18.40 9.76 18.38
C GLY A 58 17.45 8.61 18.02
N GLU A 59 16.16 8.79 18.15
CA GLU A 59 15.11 7.84 17.74
C GLU A 59 14.54 8.20 16.39
N THR A 60 14.24 7.17 15.57
CA THR A 60 13.68 7.33 14.22
C THR A 60 12.17 7.13 14.25
N PHE A 61 11.44 8.04 13.63
CA PHE A 61 9.99 8.04 13.58
C PHE A 61 9.48 8.07 12.14
N SER A 62 8.31 7.47 11.92
CA SER A 62 7.58 7.55 10.66
C SER A 62 7.04 8.96 10.41
N HIS A 63 6.96 9.34 9.15
CA HIS A 63 6.25 10.55 8.70
C HIS A 63 4.72 10.43 8.81
N LEU A 64 4.19 9.22 8.92
CA LEU A 64 2.76 8.97 9.12
C LEU A 64 2.42 9.13 10.59
N ILE A 65 1.60 10.12 10.89
CA ILE A 65 1.15 10.42 12.26
C ILE A 65 -0.33 10.11 12.39
N ASP A 66 -0.69 9.34 13.40
CA ASP A 66 -2.10 9.09 13.73
C ASP A 66 -2.75 10.40 14.22
N PRO A 67 -3.77 10.91 13.53
CA PRO A 67 -4.41 12.18 13.88
C PRO A 67 -5.19 12.11 15.20
N LEU A 68 -5.50 10.94 15.71
CA LEU A 68 -6.26 10.77 16.97
C LEU A 68 -5.33 10.74 18.18
N SER A 69 -4.23 10.01 18.10
CA SER A 69 -3.27 9.88 19.20
C SER A 69 -2.12 10.88 19.13
N GLY A 70 -1.78 11.38 17.93
CA GLY A 70 -0.58 12.16 17.66
C GLY A 70 0.70 11.31 17.58
N GLU A 71 0.59 9.98 17.66
CA GLU A 71 1.72 9.06 17.63
C GLU A 71 2.10 8.69 16.19
N PRO A 72 3.39 8.48 15.91
CA PRO A 72 3.83 8.00 14.60
C PRO A 72 3.47 6.52 14.39
N ALA A 73 3.18 6.16 13.15
CA ALA A 73 2.97 4.76 12.76
C ALA A 73 4.22 3.92 13.06
N PRO A 74 4.06 2.64 13.46
CA PRO A 74 5.17 1.71 13.58
C PRO A 74 5.93 1.58 12.26
N LEU A 75 7.27 1.71 12.29
CA LEU A 75 8.13 1.79 11.10
C LEU A 75 8.01 0.58 10.17
N GLU A 76 7.70 -0.59 10.71
CA GLU A 76 7.54 -1.83 9.95
C GLU A 76 6.25 -1.88 9.13
N ARG A 77 5.31 -0.96 9.31
CA ARG A 77 4.01 -0.99 8.63
C ARG A 77 4.11 -0.57 7.18
N ALA A 78 3.36 -1.27 6.32
CA ALA A 78 3.14 -0.88 4.94
C ALA A 78 1.76 -1.35 4.46
N ALA A 79 1.22 -0.64 3.49
CA ALA A 79 -0.05 -1.00 2.88
C ALA A 79 -0.04 -0.73 1.38
N VAL A 80 -0.79 -1.55 0.67
CA VAL A 80 -1.07 -1.40 -0.76
C VAL A 80 -2.57 -1.47 -0.95
N VAL A 81 -3.12 -0.52 -1.67
CA VAL A 81 -4.56 -0.40 -1.91
C VAL A 81 -4.84 -0.33 -3.40
N VAL A 82 -5.78 -1.12 -3.87
CA VAL A 82 -6.41 -0.98 -5.20
C VAL A 82 -7.81 -0.47 -4.98
N ALA A 83 -8.19 0.63 -5.63
CA ALA A 83 -9.48 1.29 -5.44
C ALA A 83 -10.03 1.85 -6.76
N PRO A 84 -11.34 2.21 -6.82
CA PRO A 84 -11.95 2.84 -7.99
C PRO A 84 -11.44 4.25 -8.29
N SER A 85 -10.78 4.92 -7.35
CA SER A 85 -10.22 6.26 -7.55
C SER A 85 -8.83 6.41 -6.93
N ALA A 86 -8.02 7.28 -7.53
CA ALA A 86 -6.68 7.55 -7.02
C ALA A 86 -6.71 8.23 -5.64
N ALA A 87 -7.65 9.14 -5.40
CA ALA A 87 -7.80 9.80 -4.11
C ALA A 87 -8.18 8.82 -2.99
N GLU A 88 -9.03 7.83 -3.29
CA GLU A 88 -9.38 6.79 -2.33
C GLU A 88 -8.22 5.84 -2.06
N ALA A 89 -7.49 5.43 -3.09
CA ALA A 89 -6.32 4.57 -2.95
C ALA A 89 -5.23 5.25 -2.08
N ASP A 90 -4.91 6.50 -2.37
CA ASP A 90 -3.89 7.30 -1.67
C ASP A 90 -4.28 7.63 -0.21
N GLY A 91 -5.56 7.96 0.03
CA GLY A 91 -6.05 8.23 1.39
C GLY A 91 -6.09 6.97 2.26
N LEU A 92 -6.42 5.81 1.65
CA LEU A 92 -6.52 4.56 2.40
C LEU A 92 -5.15 3.93 2.67
N ASP A 93 -4.18 3.97 1.75
CA ASP A 93 -2.89 3.32 1.96
C ASP A 93 -2.17 3.87 3.20
N ASN A 94 -2.21 5.18 3.42
CA ASN A 94 -1.71 5.83 4.63
C ASN A 94 -2.51 5.43 5.87
N THR A 95 -3.84 5.44 5.77
CA THR A 95 -4.74 5.05 6.88
C THR A 95 -4.49 3.62 7.33
N LEU A 96 -4.31 2.67 6.39
CA LEU A 96 -4.09 1.26 6.72
C LEU A 96 -2.74 1.01 7.39
N CYS A 97 -1.74 1.86 7.19
CA CYS A 97 -0.47 1.81 7.92
C CYS A 97 -0.63 2.17 9.41
N LEU A 98 -1.63 3.00 9.76
CA LEU A 98 -1.90 3.43 11.13
C LEU A 98 -2.70 2.40 11.94
N LEU A 99 -3.49 1.57 11.26
CA LEU A 99 -4.39 0.61 11.91
C LEU A 99 -3.73 -0.75 12.16
N PRO A 100 -4.16 -1.48 13.19
CA PRO A 100 -3.89 -2.91 13.27
C PRO A 100 -4.40 -3.63 12.00
N PRO A 101 -3.68 -4.64 11.47
CA PRO A 101 -4.05 -5.28 10.19
C PRO A 101 -5.48 -5.82 10.12
N ALA A 102 -6.00 -6.37 11.21
CA ALA A 102 -7.38 -6.87 11.25
C ALA A 102 -8.41 -5.74 11.10
N GLU A 103 -8.17 -4.59 11.72
CA GLU A 103 -9.03 -3.41 11.62
C GLU A 103 -8.90 -2.76 10.23
N ALA A 104 -7.68 -2.70 9.70
CA ALA A 104 -7.41 -2.23 8.34
C ALA A 104 -8.21 -3.04 7.31
N LEU A 105 -8.16 -4.37 7.38
CA LEU A 105 -8.91 -5.24 6.46
C LEU A 105 -10.42 -5.19 6.70
N ALA A 106 -10.87 -5.03 7.94
CA ALA A 106 -12.29 -4.81 8.24
C ALA A 106 -12.81 -3.51 7.62
N LEU A 107 -12.02 -2.42 7.68
CA LEU A 107 -12.34 -1.16 7.02
C LEU A 107 -12.45 -1.34 5.50
N VAL A 108 -11.50 -2.04 4.88
CA VAL A 108 -11.51 -2.34 3.43
C VAL A 108 -12.76 -3.14 3.05
N ALA A 109 -13.16 -4.12 3.85
CA ALA A 109 -14.34 -4.95 3.59
C ALA A 109 -15.67 -4.16 3.55
N THR A 110 -15.71 -2.95 4.11
CA THR A 110 -16.88 -2.06 4.05
C THR A 110 -16.92 -1.19 2.78
N ARG A 111 -15.91 -1.25 1.92
CA ARG A 111 -15.74 -0.36 0.76
C ARG A 111 -15.84 -1.13 -0.56
N PRO A 112 -16.92 -0.97 -1.33
CA PRO A 112 -17.08 -1.66 -2.60
C PRO A 112 -15.96 -1.33 -3.58
N GLY A 113 -15.36 -2.38 -4.17
CA GLY A 113 -14.31 -2.22 -5.19
C GLY A 113 -12.93 -1.86 -4.65
N VAL A 114 -12.77 -1.81 -3.32
CA VAL A 114 -11.48 -1.59 -2.65
C VAL A 114 -10.90 -2.93 -2.20
N GLU A 115 -9.63 -3.16 -2.52
CA GLU A 115 -8.86 -4.32 -2.10
C GLU A 115 -7.51 -3.86 -1.54
N ALA A 116 -6.98 -4.57 -0.57
CA ALA A 116 -5.73 -4.19 0.06
C ALA A 116 -4.87 -5.37 0.49
N ALA A 117 -3.56 -5.11 0.58
CA ALA A 117 -2.57 -5.91 1.27
C ALA A 117 -1.89 -5.06 2.35
N VAL A 118 -1.81 -5.54 3.57
CA VAL A 118 -1.23 -4.86 4.72
C VAL A 118 -0.07 -5.70 5.26
N TRP A 119 1.08 -5.09 5.43
CA TRP A 119 2.27 -5.68 6.03
C TRP A 119 2.35 -5.33 7.52
N ASP A 120 2.51 -6.32 8.38
CA ASP A 120 2.55 -6.14 9.83
C ASP A 120 3.96 -6.15 10.45
N GLY A 121 4.98 -6.20 9.60
CA GLY A 121 6.38 -6.35 10.00
C GLY A 121 6.91 -7.79 9.83
N ALA A 122 6.02 -8.77 9.73
CA ALA A 122 6.37 -10.18 9.61
C ALA A 122 5.73 -10.87 8.40
N ARG A 123 4.49 -10.50 8.05
CA ARG A 123 3.75 -11.11 6.94
C ARG A 123 2.76 -10.13 6.31
N TRP A 124 2.39 -10.43 5.08
CA TRP A 124 1.28 -9.79 4.41
C TRP A 124 -0.05 -10.42 4.83
N GLN A 125 -1.03 -9.58 5.09
CA GLN A 125 -2.43 -9.94 5.27
C GLN A 125 -3.23 -9.24 4.18
N VAL A 126 -4.14 -9.94 3.52
CA VAL A 126 -4.81 -9.44 2.33
C VAL A 126 -6.33 -9.51 2.46
N SER A 127 -7.03 -8.61 1.77
CA SER A 127 -8.50 -8.67 1.63
C SER A 127 -8.92 -9.84 0.76
N ALA A 128 -10.17 -10.27 0.89
CA ALA A 128 -10.69 -11.47 0.22
C ALA A 128 -10.64 -11.42 -1.32
N GLY A 129 -10.74 -10.22 -1.91
CA GLY A 129 -10.68 -10.00 -3.35
C GLY A 129 -9.31 -9.56 -3.87
N TRP A 130 -8.25 -9.64 -3.06
CA TRP A 130 -6.92 -9.22 -3.47
C TRP A 130 -6.44 -9.93 -4.72
N THR A 131 -6.06 -9.15 -5.74
CA THR A 131 -5.64 -9.65 -7.06
C THR A 131 -4.14 -9.51 -7.34
N GLY A 132 -3.37 -8.97 -6.40
CA GLY A 132 -1.92 -8.94 -6.51
C GLY A 132 -1.35 -10.36 -6.44
N SER A 133 -0.44 -10.70 -7.34
CA SER A 133 0.36 -11.91 -7.23
C SER A 133 1.66 -11.61 -6.49
N GLU A 134 2.11 -12.52 -5.63
CA GLU A 134 3.46 -12.40 -5.06
C GLU A 134 4.48 -12.36 -6.22
N ALA A 135 5.39 -11.42 -6.14
CA ALA A 135 6.43 -11.34 -7.15
C ALA A 135 7.41 -12.50 -6.94
N PRO A 136 7.87 -13.17 -8.02
CA PRO A 136 8.88 -14.21 -7.88
C PRO A 136 10.13 -13.61 -7.22
N ALA A 137 10.81 -14.43 -6.40
CA ALA A 137 12.12 -14.06 -5.89
C ALA A 137 13.02 -13.69 -7.09
N ALA A 138 13.78 -12.61 -6.98
CA ALA A 138 14.80 -12.29 -7.98
C ALA A 138 15.81 -13.44 -8.00
N GLU A 139 16.04 -13.99 -9.20
CA GLU A 139 17.12 -14.94 -9.44
C GLU A 139 18.48 -14.25 -9.30
#